data_a7cc316f722611ca7c1c04ba3bee2e64
#
_entry.id   a7cc316f722611ca7c1c04ba3bee2e64
#
_cell.length_a   1.000
_cell.length_b   1.000
_cell.length_c   1.000
_cell.angle_alpha   90.00
_cell.angle_beta   90.00
_cell.angle_gamma   90.00
#
_symmetry.space_group_name_H-M   'P 1'
#
loop_
_entity.id
_entity.type
_entity.pdbx_description
1 polymer ?
#
loop_
_entity_poly.entity_id
_entity_poly.type
_entity_poly.pdbx_seq_one_letter_code
_entity_poly.pdbx_strand_id
1 'polypeptide(L)'
;MIEVIIKKYFDGHLTVPSFFEHQAKMPDKYVVIEKTGSSKRNQLKSSTFAFQSYAKSMHDAALLNEEVKDVVEGLIELDDISGASLNSDYNYTDTETKSYRYQAVFDINHY
;
A
#
# COMPACT_ATOMS: atom_id res chain seq x y z
N MET A 1 10.29 -7.54 -10.48
CA MET A 1 9.82 -6.15 -10.45
C MET A 1 9.16 -5.92 -9.10
N ILE A 2 9.48 -4.81 -8.44
CA ILE A 2 9.04 -4.56 -7.06
C ILE A 2 7.53 -4.53 -6.90
N GLU A 3 6.80 -3.98 -7.86
CA GLU A 3 5.34 -3.93 -7.79
C GLU A 3 4.72 -5.33 -7.71
N VAL A 4 5.24 -6.25 -8.49
CA VAL A 4 4.76 -7.65 -8.51
C VAL A 4 5.08 -8.35 -7.20
N ILE A 5 6.25 -8.09 -6.63
CA ILE A 5 6.67 -8.68 -5.36
C ILE A 5 5.70 -8.24 -4.24
N ILE A 6 5.39 -6.95 -4.20
CA ILE A 6 4.47 -6.40 -3.20
C ILE A 6 3.07 -6.98 -3.39
N LYS A 7 2.58 -6.99 -4.64
CA LYS A 7 1.24 -7.52 -4.94
C LYS A 7 1.11 -8.97 -4.50
N LYS A 8 2.10 -9.78 -4.80
CA LYS A 8 2.11 -11.20 -4.45
C LYS A 8 2.12 -11.39 -2.92
N TYR A 9 2.88 -10.57 -2.22
CA TYR A 9 2.92 -10.61 -0.76
C TYR A 9 1.56 -10.22 -0.17
N PHE A 10 0.94 -9.16 -0.71
CA PHE A 10 -0.38 -8.71 -0.28
C PHE A 10 -1.43 -9.80 -0.49
N ASP A 11 -1.40 -10.49 -1.63
CA ASP A 11 -2.35 -11.56 -1.93
C ASP A 11 -2.30 -12.69 -0.90
N GLY A 12 -1.16 -12.90 -0.27
CA GLY A 12 -0.99 -13.93 0.75
C GLY A 12 -1.18 -13.44 2.19
N HIS A 13 -1.21 -12.15 2.45
CA HIS A 13 -1.18 -11.61 3.82
C HIS A 13 -2.32 -10.63 4.14
N LEU A 14 -2.87 -9.93 3.14
CA LEU A 14 -4.01 -9.04 3.39
C LEU A 14 -5.31 -9.84 3.43
N THR A 15 -6.26 -9.38 4.25
CA THR A 15 -7.60 -9.97 4.32
C THR A 15 -8.53 -9.48 3.22
N VAL A 16 -8.11 -8.46 2.48
CA VAL A 16 -8.88 -7.86 1.39
C VAL A 16 -8.09 -7.89 0.10
N PRO A 17 -8.74 -7.79 -1.08
CA PRO A 17 -8.03 -7.76 -2.34
C PRO A 17 -7.28 -6.45 -2.55
N SER A 18 -6.24 -6.50 -3.37
CA SER A 18 -5.46 -5.33 -3.77
C SER A 18 -5.42 -5.22 -5.30
N PHE A 19 -5.25 -3.99 -5.78
CA PHE A 19 -5.27 -3.67 -7.21
C PHE A 19 -4.23 -2.60 -7.50
N PHE A 20 -3.73 -2.57 -8.73
CA PHE A 20 -2.84 -1.49 -9.15
C PHE A 20 -3.62 -0.25 -9.61
N GLU A 21 -4.88 -0.41 -9.95
CA GLU A 21 -5.75 0.69 -10.36
C GLU A 21 -7.21 0.34 -10.11
N HIS A 22 -8.07 1.35 -10.14
CA HIS A 22 -9.49 1.15 -9.96
C HIS A 22 -10.10 0.36 -11.12
N GLN A 23 -11.00 -0.56 -10.77
CA GLN A 23 -11.78 -1.35 -11.71
C GLN A 23 -13.19 -0.79 -11.80
N ALA A 24 -13.95 -1.20 -12.82
CA ALA A 24 -15.34 -0.78 -13.00
C ALA A 24 -16.22 -1.18 -11.81
N LYS A 25 -15.96 -2.34 -11.23
CA LYS A 25 -16.61 -2.81 -10.00
C LYS A 25 -15.57 -3.14 -8.97
N MET A 26 -15.72 -2.57 -7.78
CA MET A 26 -14.80 -2.79 -6.66
C MET A 26 -15.54 -3.41 -5.49
N PRO A 27 -14.88 -4.28 -4.73
CA PRO A 27 -15.47 -4.80 -3.49
C PRO A 27 -15.63 -3.68 -2.46
N ASP A 28 -16.30 -3.97 -1.35
CA ASP A 28 -16.54 -2.99 -0.29
C ASP A 28 -15.25 -2.52 0.37
N LYS A 29 -14.28 -3.41 0.50
CA LYS A 29 -12.96 -3.10 1.08
C LYS A 29 -11.87 -3.57 0.13
N TYR A 30 -10.92 -2.71 -0.14
CA TYR A 30 -9.82 -3.03 -1.02
C TYR A 30 -8.67 -2.05 -0.84
N VAL A 31 -7.51 -2.42 -1.39
CA VAL A 31 -6.31 -1.60 -1.35
C VAL A 31 -5.85 -1.32 -2.78
N VAL A 32 -5.47 -0.08 -3.06
CA VAL A 32 -4.85 0.29 -4.33
C VAL A 32 -3.36 0.52 -4.07
N ILE A 33 -2.53 -0.11 -4.89
CA ILE A 33 -1.07 -0.01 -4.81
C ILE A 33 -0.61 0.96 -5.90
N GLU A 34 0.00 2.05 -5.50
CA GLU A 34 0.47 3.07 -6.43
C GLU A 34 1.94 3.38 -6.19
N LYS A 35 2.78 3.13 -7.20
CA LYS A 35 4.17 3.51 -7.14
C LYS A 35 4.29 4.97 -7.55
N THR A 36 4.75 5.82 -6.64
CA THR A 36 4.81 7.26 -6.86
C THR A 36 6.19 7.76 -7.21
N GLY A 37 7.22 6.98 -6.99
CA GLY A 37 8.58 7.38 -7.33
C GLY A 37 9.58 6.26 -7.16
N SER A 38 10.78 6.48 -7.66
CA SER A 38 11.88 5.55 -7.48
C SER A 38 13.21 6.29 -7.57
N SER A 39 14.22 5.73 -6.91
CA SER A 39 15.59 6.22 -6.98
C SER A 39 16.56 5.06 -6.87
N LYS A 40 17.80 5.31 -7.25
CA LYS A 40 18.87 4.32 -7.16
C LYS A 40 20.13 5.03 -6.65
N ARG A 41 20.72 4.50 -5.59
CA ARG A 41 21.91 5.06 -4.99
C ARG A 41 22.84 3.94 -4.58
N ASN A 42 24.09 3.97 -5.08
CA ASN A 42 25.08 2.93 -4.79
C ASN A 42 24.54 1.52 -5.06
N GLN A 43 23.82 1.36 -6.17
CA GLN A 43 23.18 0.11 -6.59
C GLN A 43 22.02 -0.35 -5.69
N LEU A 44 21.67 0.41 -4.66
CA LEU A 44 20.46 0.19 -3.89
C LEU A 44 19.31 0.95 -4.52
N LYS A 45 18.23 0.23 -4.81
CA LYS A 45 17.01 0.81 -5.35
C LYS A 45 16.08 1.18 -4.21
N SER A 46 15.43 2.32 -4.34
CA SER A 46 14.38 2.74 -3.42
C SER A 46 13.15 3.11 -4.23
N SER A 47 12.00 2.57 -3.84
CA SER A 47 10.73 2.87 -4.49
C SER A 47 9.76 3.40 -3.45
N THR A 48 9.05 4.45 -3.82
CA THR A 48 8.03 5.03 -2.95
C THR A 48 6.66 4.56 -3.42
N PHE A 49 5.89 4.04 -2.48
CA PHE A 49 4.54 3.51 -2.75
C PHE A 49 3.52 4.21 -1.87
N ALA A 50 2.39 4.56 -2.48
CA ALA A 50 1.22 4.97 -1.76
C ALA A 50 0.25 3.78 -1.74
N PHE A 51 -0.15 3.36 -0.55
CA PHE A 51 -1.12 2.29 -0.36
C PHE A 51 -2.42 2.92 0.11
N GLN A 52 -3.44 2.88 -0.74
CA GLN A 52 -4.72 3.50 -0.46
C GLN A 52 -5.70 2.44 0.01
N SER A 53 -6.19 2.61 1.23
CA SER A 53 -7.12 1.67 1.88
C SER A 53 -8.54 2.21 1.77
N TYR A 54 -9.38 1.54 1.01
CA TYR A 54 -10.77 1.94 0.76
C TYR A 54 -11.73 1.07 1.55
N ALA A 55 -12.75 1.68 2.11
CA ALA A 55 -13.80 0.98 2.84
C ALA A 55 -15.11 1.77 2.78
N LYS A 56 -16.17 1.25 3.40
CA LYS A 56 -17.50 1.85 3.39
C LYS A 56 -17.70 2.89 4.48
N SER A 57 -16.76 3.01 5.43
CA SER A 57 -16.77 4.02 6.48
C SER A 57 -15.39 4.51 6.78
N MET A 58 -15.28 5.67 7.40
CA MET A 58 -14.00 6.24 7.83
C MET A 58 -13.29 5.30 8.81
N HIS A 59 -14.06 4.75 9.76
CA HIS A 59 -13.51 3.83 10.77
C HIS A 59 -12.93 2.58 10.11
N ASP A 60 -13.66 1.97 9.18
CA ASP A 60 -13.20 0.77 8.51
C ASP A 60 -11.99 1.06 7.61
N ALA A 61 -11.96 2.22 6.96
CA ALA A 61 -10.81 2.62 6.16
C ALA A 61 -9.56 2.80 7.06
N ALA A 62 -9.73 3.38 8.24
CA ALA A 62 -8.63 3.54 9.19
C ALA A 62 -8.12 2.18 9.69
N LEU A 63 -9.02 1.25 10.01
CA LEU A 63 -8.63 -0.09 10.43
C LEU A 63 -7.88 -0.83 9.33
N LEU A 64 -8.37 -0.74 8.10
CA LEU A 64 -7.71 -1.36 6.96
C LEU A 64 -6.32 -0.78 6.76
N ASN A 65 -6.17 0.54 6.94
CA ASN A 65 -4.87 1.21 6.83
C ASN A 65 -3.86 0.66 7.85
N GLU A 66 -4.32 0.37 9.08
CA GLU A 66 -3.45 -0.24 10.10
C GLU A 66 -3.02 -1.63 9.68
N GLU A 67 -3.93 -2.44 9.13
CA GLU A 67 -3.59 -3.75 8.60
C GLU A 67 -2.55 -3.64 7.48
N VAL A 68 -2.74 -2.70 6.55
CA VAL A 68 -1.82 -2.49 5.43
C VAL A 68 -0.43 -2.12 5.94
N LYS A 69 -0.35 -1.22 6.92
CA LYS A 69 0.95 -0.82 7.49
C LYS A 69 1.68 -2.03 8.09
N ASP A 70 0.97 -2.86 8.83
CA ASP A 70 1.56 -4.06 9.44
C ASP A 70 2.06 -5.03 8.36
N VAL A 71 1.28 -5.23 7.31
CA VAL A 71 1.66 -6.13 6.22
C VAL A 71 2.88 -5.58 5.47
N VAL A 72 2.90 -4.28 5.18
CA VAL A 72 4.04 -3.66 4.49
C VAL A 72 5.31 -3.78 5.32
N GLU A 73 5.23 -3.58 6.63
CA GLU A 73 6.38 -3.75 7.51
C GLU A 73 6.91 -5.19 7.48
N GLY A 74 6.04 -6.16 7.27
CA GLY A 74 6.42 -7.57 7.14
C GLY A 74 7.19 -7.89 5.85
N LEU A 75 7.19 -7.00 4.86
CA LEU A 75 7.93 -7.22 3.61
C LEU A 75 9.42 -7.46 3.84
N ILE A 76 9.98 -6.97 4.95
CA ILE A 76 11.39 -7.11 5.25
C ILE A 76 11.82 -8.58 5.41
N GLU A 77 10.89 -9.48 5.61
CA GLU A 77 11.20 -10.92 5.67
C GLU A 77 11.59 -11.50 4.30
N LEU A 78 11.29 -10.77 3.22
CA LEU A 78 11.62 -11.20 1.86
C LEU A 78 13.08 -10.86 1.53
N ASP A 79 13.77 -11.77 0.87
CA ASP A 79 15.18 -11.59 0.51
C ASP A 79 15.39 -10.41 -0.44
N ASP A 80 14.38 -10.09 -1.25
CA ASP A 80 14.45 -8.99 -2.20
C ASP A 80 14.33 -7.61 -1.55
N ILE A 81 13.89 -7.55 -0.30
CA ILE A 81 13.61 -6.30 0.41
C ILE A 81 14.66 -6.07 1.48
N SER A 82 15.31 -4.92 1.44
CA SER A 82 16.30 -4.55 2.44
C SER A 82 15.78 -3.57 3.50
N GLY A 83 14.63 -2.95 3.25
CA GLY A 83 14.01 -2.04 4.22
C GLY A 83 12.67 -1.54 3.76
N ALA A 84 11.82 -1.19 4.72
CA ALA A 84 10.53 -0.57 4.47
C ALA A 84 10.28 0.46 5.57
N SER A 85 10.16 1.72 5.19
CA SER A 85 10.02 2.83 6.14
C SER A 85 8.76 3.63 5.85
N LEU A 86 7.94 3.85 6.87
CA LEU A 86 6.76 4.69 6.74
C LEU A 86 7.19 6.15 6.53
N ASN A 87 6.75 6.73 5.43
CA ASN A 87 7.01 8.12 5.10
C ASN A 87 5.91 9.00 5.67
N SER A 88 4.66 8.67 5.38
CA SER A 88 3.50 9.43 5.86
C SER A 88 2.25 8.55 5.86
N ASP A 89 1.26 8.97 6.64
CA ASP A 89 0.06 8.20 6.88
C ASP A 89 -1.05 9.20 7.23
N TYR A 90 -2.11 9.24 6.44
CA TYR A 90 -3.15 10.24 6.64
C TYR A 90 -4.48 9.84 6.02
N ASN A 91 -5.54 10.49 6.51
CA ASN A 91 -6.88 10.36 5.97
C ASN A 91 -6.94 11.09 4.62
N TYR A 92 -7.29 10.35 3.56
CA TYR A 92 -7.32 10.86 2.20
C TYR A 92 -8.73 10.78 1.61
N THR A 93 -9.74 10.80 2.47
CA THR A 93 -11.15 10.67 2.08
C THR A 93 -11.61 11.82 1.20
N ASP A 94 -12.28 11.48 0.11
CA ASP A 94 -13.00 12.47 -0.69
C ASP A 94 -14.38 12.67 -0.05
N THR A 95 -14.56 13.81 0.62
CA THR A 95 -15.76 14.10 1.38
C THR A 95 -16.97 14.38 0.48
N GLU A 96 -16.75 14.83 -0.75
CA GLU A 96 -17.84 15.12 -1.69
C GLU A 96 -18.50 13.85 -2.20
N THR A 97 -17.68 12.87 -2.60
CA THR A 97 -18.19 11.58 -3.10
C THR A 97 -18.33 10.54 -2.00
N LYS A 98 -17.91 10.86 -0.77
CA LYS A 98 -17.88 9.95 0.37
C LYS A 98 -17.07 8.69 0.06
N SER A 99 -15.99 8.86 -0.67
CA SER A 99 -15.03 7.79 -0.92
C SER A 99 -14.07 7.73 0.26
N TYR A 100 -14.38 6.89 1.24
CA TYR A 100 -13.61 6.77 2.48
C TYR A 100 -12.31 6.02 2.21
N ARG A 101 -11.19 6.70 2.44
CA ARG A 101 -9.87 6.09 2.22
C ARG A 101 -8.82 6.72 3.10
N TYR A 102 -7.85 5.89 3.49
CA TYR A 102 -6.61 6.33 4.11
C TYR A 102 -5.47 6.05 3.15
N GLN A 103 -4.39 6.79 3.28
CA GLN A 103 -3.22 6.58 2.46
C GLN A 103 -1.98 6.48 3.34
N ALA A 104 -1.25 5.39 3.19
CA ALA A 104 0.05 5.20 3.82
C ALA A 104 1.11 5.22 2.73
N VAL A 105 2.12 6.05 2.89
CA VAL A 105 3.22 6.19 1.95
C VAL A 105 4.46 5.55 2.58
N PHE A 106 5.06 4.60 1.87
CA PHE A 106 6.26 3.90 2.32
C PHE A 106 7.38 4.06 1.32
N ASP A 107 8.59 4.18 1.84
CA ASP A 107 9.82 4.06 1.05
C ASP A 107 10.33 2.64 1.23
N ILE A 108 10.45 1.91 0.13
CA ILE A 108 10.83 0.51 0.15
C ILE A 108 12.17 0.36 -0.55
N ASN A 109 13.17 -0.11 0.21
CA ASN A 109 14.50 -0.38 -0.30
C ASN A 109 14.57 -1.84 -0.74
N HIS A 110 15.06 -2.06 -1.95
CA HIS A 110 15.08 -3.40 -2.53
C HIS A 110 16.27 -3.56 -3.47
N TYR A 111 16.57 -4.79 -3.82
CA TYR A 111 17.67 -5.12 -4.72
C TYR A 111 17.31 -5.15 -6.20
#